data_866f637a5ed46eb8ca79e5504c706051
#
_entry.id   866f637a5ed46eb8ca79e5504c706051
#
_cell.length_a   1.000
_cell.length_b   1.000
_cell.length_c   1.000
_cell.angle_alpha   90.00
_cell.angle_beta   90.00
_cell.angle_gamma   90.00
#
_symmetry.space_group_name_H-M   'P 1'
#
loop_
_entity.id
_entity.type
_entity.pdbx_description
1 polymer ?
#
loop_
_entity_poly.entity_id
_entity_poly.type
_entity_poly.pdbx_seq_one_letter_code
_entity_poly.pdbx_strand_id
1 'polypeptide(L)'
;MSYRKLIAPAFVAAAGIAALVGSLAIADAAKETAPAGQPETKLPPGWTMDDLKACMAAGTPGKMQELLTKDAGEWTGKSTMWMGPEGPPMTSDCTSTVTPIMDGRYIKVEMKGDMPGMGPYHGGGIYGYDNVSKKFVSSWIDNHSTGIMQGEGELTDNGKSITWEYKATCPITKK
;
A
#
# COMPACT_ATOMS: atom_id res chain seq x y z
N MET A 1 0.93 19.08 -16.32
CA MET A 1 1.48 19.62 -15.06
C MET A 1 1.63 18.45 -14.12
N SER A 2 2.87 18.11 -13.79
CA SER A 2 3.17 17.06 -12.82
C SER A 2 3.07 17.69 -11.43
N TYR A 3 2.10 17.26 -10.64
CA TYR A 3 1.96 17.68 -9.25
C TYR A 3 2.87 16.81 -8.39
N ARG A 4 3.95 17.39 -7.92
CA ARG A 4 4.89 16.75 -6.99
C ARG A 4 4.45 16.96 -5.55
N LYS A 5 4.50 15.86 -4.79
CA LYS A 5 4.55 15.72 -3.33
C LYS A 5 3.21 15.82 -2.59
N LEU A 6 2.63 14.67 -2.33
CA LEU A 6 1.93 14.43 -1.05
C LEU A 6 2.95 13.75 -0.11
N ILE A 7 3.39 14.49 0.90
CA ILE A 7 4.21 13.92 1.98
C ILE A 7 3.23 13.40 3.01
N ALA A 8 3.10 12.08 3.12
CA ALA A 8 2.41 11.50 4.26
C ALA A 8 3.27 11.69 5.51
N PRO A 9 2.75 12.23 6.62
CA PRO A 9 3.53 12.42 7.83
C PRO A 9 3.91 11.07 8.43
N ALA A 10 5.19 10.91 8.73
CA ALA A 10 5.69 9.80 9.53
C ALA A 10 5.18 9.97 10.97
N PHE A 11 4.30 9.09 11.43
CA PHE A 11 3.92 9.03 12.84
C PHE A 11 4.92 8.15 13.59
N VAL A 12 5.62 8.75 14.55
CA VAL A 12 6.42 8.04 15.53
C VAL A 12 5.49 7.62 16.66
N ALA A 13 5.12 6.34 16.71
CA ALA A 13 4.46 5.76 17.88
C ALA A 13 5.51 5.00 18.70
N ALA A 14 5.77 5.48 19.90
CA ALA A 14 6.55 4.75 20.90
C ALA A 14 5.69 3.63 21.49
N ALA A 15 6.02 2.38 21.22
CA ALA A 15 5.39 1.21 21.84
C ALA A 15 6.30 0.61 22.90
N GLY A 16 5.76 0.51 24.12
CA GLY A 16 6.40 -0.13 25.28
C GLY A 16 6.47 -1.63 25.12
N ILE A 17 7.60 -2.18 25.54
CA ILE A 17 7.94 -3.61 25.55
C ILE A 17 7.30 -4.28 26.76
N ALA A 18 6.54 -5.35 26.55
CA ALA A 18 6.25 -6.35 27.57
C ALA A 18 6.74 -7.72 27.07
N ALA A 19 7.84 -8.18 27.64
CA ALA A 19 8.36 -9.52 27.41
C ALA A 19 7.57 -10.55 28.22
N LEU A 20 7.05 -11.59 27.56
CA LEU A 20 6.57 -12.81 28.19
C LEU A 20 7.40 -13.98 27.67
N VAL A 21 8.24 -14.50 28.56
CA VAL A 21 8.99 -15.74 28.39
C VAL A 21 8.06 -16.91 28.65
N GLY A 22 7.78 -17.70 27.63
CA GLY A 22 7.08 -18.97 27.73
C GLY A 22 7.92 -20.09 27.14
N SER A 23 8.49 -20.92 28.03
CA SER A 23 9.18 -22.15 27.66
C SER A 23 8.20 -23.18 27.12
N LEU A 24 8.42 -23.73 25.92
CA LEU A 24 7.72 -24.91 25.43
C LEU A 24 8.70 -26.02 25.09
N ALA A 25 8.39 -27.16 25.67
CA ALA A 25 9.13 -28.41 25.65
C ALA A 25 9.23 -28.98 24.21
N ILE A 26 10.39 -29.55 23.93
CA ILE A 26 10.70 -30.35 22.75
C ILE A 26 9.90 -31.65 22.84
N ALA A 27 8.99 -31.89 21.93
CA ALA A 27 8.35 -33.17 21.70
C ALA A 27 8.90 -33.83 20.45
N ASP A 28 9.18 -35.08 20.61
CA ASP A 28 9.90 -36.08 19.87
C ASP A 28 9.52 -36.21 18.36
N ALA A 29 10.52 -36.63 17.61
CA ALA A 29 10.49 -36.83 16.17
C ALA A 29 9.38 -37.81 15.73
N ALA A 30 8.35 -37.28 15.07
CA ALA A 30 7.46 -38.07 14.25
C ALA A 30 8.09 -38.25 12.86
N LYS A 31 8.35 -39.50 12.54
CA LYS A 31 8.83 -40.02 11.27
C LYS A 31 7.96 -39.50 10.10
N GLU A 32 8.52 -38.60 9.33
CA GLU A 32 7.89 -38.00 8.15
C GLU A 32 7.68 -39.05 7.07
N THR A 33 6.47 -39.58 7.00
CA THR A 33 6.01 -40.35 5.83
C THR A 33 5.83 -39.37 4.68
N ALA A 34 6.63 -39.51 3.63
CA ALA A 34 6.52 -38.73 2.42
C ALA A 34 5.05 -38.73 1.92
N PRO A 35 4.46 -37.57 1.62
CA PRO A 35 3.10 -37.49 1.12
C PRO A 35 3.03 -38.13 -0.26
N ALA A 36 2.09 -39.05 -0.41
CA ALA A 36 1.76 -39.70 -1.67
C ALA A 36 1.45 -38.65 -2.75
N GLY A 37 2.20 -38.75 -3.88
CA GLY A 37 1.85 -38.20 -5.18
C GLY A 37 1.31 -36.75 -5.19
N GLN A 38 2.19 -35.74 -5.18
CA GLN A 38 1.77 -34.44 -5.69
C GLN A 38 1.35 -34.61 -7.15
N PRO A 39 0.14 -34.13 -7.54
CA PRO A 39 -0.28 -34.21 -8.94
C PRO A 39 0.77 -33.49 -9.79
N GLU A 40 1.24 -34.18 -10.86
CA GLU A 40 2.14 -33.54 -11.83
C GLU A 40 1.51 -32.23 -12.30
N THR A 41 2.15 -31.12 -11.99
CA THR A 41 1.71 -29.79 -12.43
C THR A 41 1.90 -29.73 -13.94
N LYS A 42 0.84 -29.96 -14.71
CA LYS A 42 0.86 -29.76 -16.16
C LYS A 42 1.01 -28.28 -16.44
N LEU A 43 2.18 -27.91 -16.95
CA LEU A 43 2.45 -26.54 -17.40
C LEU A 43 1.64 -26.22 -18.66
N PRO A 44 1.26 -24.96 -18.87
CA PRO A 44 0.70 -24.51 -20.15
C PRO A 44 1.68 -24.79 -21.29
N PRO A 45 1.19 -25.00 -22.53
CA PRO A 45 2.05 -25.22 -23.68
C PRO A 45 3.10 -24.10 -23.85
N GLY A 46 4.37 -24.49 -23.98
CA GLY A 46 5.48 -23.54 -24.14
C GLY A 46 6.08 -22.97 -22.84
N TRP A 47 5.49 -23.29 -21.68
CA TRP A 47 6.01 -22.87 -20.39
C TRP A 47 7.10 -23.82 -19.88
N THR A 48 8.07 -23.24 -19.21
CA THR A 48 9.11 -23.95 -18.46
C THR A 48 8.82 -23.90 -16.95
N MET A 49 9.49 -24.73 -16.16
CA MET A 49 9.42 -24.65 -14.69
C MET A 49 9.96 -23.33 -14.17
N ASP A 50 10.85 -22.66 -14.87
CA ASP A 50 11.39 -21.37 -14.46
C ASP A 50 10.38 -20.24 -14.71
N ASP A 51 9.56 -20.32 -15.75
CA ASP A 51 8.44 -19.42 -15.97
C ASP A 51 7.42 -19.53 -14.82
N LEU A 52 7.08 -20.76 -14.43
CA LEU A 52 6.18 -20.98 -13.29
C LEU A 52 6.75 -20.39 -11.99
N LYS A 53 8.02 -20.64 -11.69
CA LYS A 53 8.71 -20.06 -10.51
C LYS A 53 8.69 -18.54 -10.54
N ALA A 54 8.96 -17.92 -11.70
CA ALA A 54 8.92 -16.47 -11.87
C ALA A 54 7.53 -15.90 -11.59
N CYS A 55 6.46 -16.53 -12.10
CA CYS A 55 5.09 -16.15 -11.82
C CYS A 55 4.73 -16.28 -10.33
N MET A 56 5.15 -17.37 -9.69
CA MET A 56 4.93 -17.55 -8.25
C MET A 56 5.67 -16.50 -7.43
N ALA A 57 6.92 -16.21 -7.76
CA ALA A 57 7.72 -15.17 -7.09
C ALA A 57 7.09 -13.78 -7.27
N ALA A 58 6.56 -13.47 -8.46
CA ALA A 58 5.86 -12.22 -8.72
C ALA A 58 4.63 -12.04 -7.83
N GLY A 59 3.87 -13.11 -7.58
CA GLY A 59 2.66 -13.10 -6.76
C GLY A 59 2.89 -13.27 -5.25
N THR A 60 4.13 -13.52 -4.80
CA THR A 60 4.42 -13.78 -3.38
C THR A 60 4.70 -12.47 -2.63
N PRO A 61 3.95 -12.13 -1.56
CA PRO A 61 4.23 -10.98 -0.73
C PRO A 61 5.61 -11.07 -0.07
N GLY A 62 6.24 -9.92 0.13
CA GLY A 62 7.54 -9.81 0.77
C GLY A 62 7.65 -8.53 1.60
N LYS A 63 8.86 -8.10 1.90
CA LYS A 63 9.15 -6.95 2.77
C LYS A 63 8.44 -5.65 2.38
N MET A 64 8.21 -5.41 1.09
CA MET A 64 7.55 -4.19 0.64
C MET A 64 6.04 -4.23 0.91
N GLN A 65 5.42 -5.39 0.80
CA GLN A 65 4.03 -5.59 1.19
C GLN A 65 3.87 -5.52 2.72
N GLU A 66 4.81 -6.10 3.49
CA GLU A 66 4.86 -5.98 4.96
C GLU A 66 4.98 -4.50 5.37
N LEU A 67 5.78 -3.70 4.66
CA LEU A 67 5.92 -2.27 4.92
C LEU A 67 4.58 -1.53 4.77
N LEU A 68 3.78 -1.86 3.76
CA LEU A 68 2.46 -1.27 3.57
C LEU A 68 1.46 -1.71 4.65
N THR A 69 1.48 -2.98 5.03
CA THR A 69 0.49 -3.54 5.96
C THR A 69 0.77 -3.23 7.43
N LYS A 70 2.01 -2.85 7.79
CA LYS A 70 2.37 -2.52 9.18
C LYS A 70 1.58 -1.35 9.77
N ASP A 71 1.11 -0.44 8.91
CA ASP A 71 0.37 0.75 9.32
C ASP A 71 -1.17 0.54 9.24
N ALA A 72 -1.62 -0.73 9.24
CA ALA A 72 -3.02 -1.07 9.27
C ALA A 72 -3.70 -0.54 10.54
N GLY A 73 -4.92 0.01 10.39
CA GLY A 73 -5.69 0.56 11.50
C GLY A 73 -6.43 1.83 11.15
N GLU A 74 -6.95 2.48 12.18
CA GLU A 74 -7.64 3.76 12.08
C GLU A 74 -6.72 4.90 12.54
N TRP A 75 -6.74 5.98 11.79
CA TRP A 75 -5.86 7.12 11.98
C TRP A 75 -6.67 8.42 12.01
N THR A 76 -6.26 9.33 12.85
CA THR A 76 -6.74 10.72 12.86
C THR A 76 -5.58 11.67 12.65
N GLY A 77 -5.79 12.74 11.92
CA GLY A 77 -4.72 13.67 11.61
C GLY A 77 -5.19 14.94 10.92
N LYS A 78 -4.23 15.65 10.36
CA LYS A 78 -4.48 16.84 9.57
C LYS A 78 -3.99 16.62 8.14
N SER A 79 -4.87 16.91 7.18
CA SER A 79 -4.51 17.02 5.78
C SER A 79 -4.09 18.45 5.48
N THR A 80 -2.99 18.62 4.77
CA THR A 80 -2.57 19.93 4.26
C THR A 80 -2.48 19.86 2.74
N MET A 81 -3.16 20.77 2.07
CA MET A 81 -3.27 20.81 0.62
C MET A 81 -2.83 22.17 0.09
N TRP A 82 -2.20 22.17 -1.08
CA TRP A 82 -1.87 23.35 -1.86
C TRP A 82 -2.57 23.26 -3.21
N MET A 83 -3.40 24.25 -3.54
CA MET A 83 -4.12 24.31 -4.83
C MET A 83 -3.21 24.74 -5.99
N GLY A 84 -2.02 25.18 -5.71
CA GLY A 84 -1.01 25.55 -6.69
C GLY A 84 0.33 25.84 -6.02
N PRO A 85 1.42 25.93 -6.80
CA PRO A 85 2.78 26.06 -6.25
C PRO A 85 3.01 27.32 -5.40
N GLU A 86 2.27 28.39 -5.68
CA GLU A 86 2.37 29.69 -4.98
C GLU A 86 1.20 29.92 -4.01
N GLY A 87 0.27 28.96 -3.89
CA GLY A 87 -0.92 29.11 -3.04
C GLY A 87 -0.59 28.88 -1.55
N PRO A 88 -1.36 29.50 -0.63
CA PRO A 88 -1.23 29.19 0.79
C PRO A 88 -1.69 27.76 1.07
N PRO A 89 -1.11 27.09 2.09
CA PRO A 89 -1.59 25.80 2.52
C PRO A 89 -2.98 25.89 3.13
N MET A 90 -3.86 24.96 2.80
CA MET A 90 -5.15 24.77 3.43
C MET A 90 -5.08 23.50 4.27
N THR A 91 -5.46 23.59 5.54
CA THR A 91 -5.39 22.47 6.49
C THR A 91 -6.77 22.14 7.01
N SER A 92 -7.09 20.84 7.07
CA SER A 92 -8.32 20.31 7.65
C SER A 92 -8.05 19.06 8.47
N ASP A 93 -8.93 18.76 9.41
CA ASP A 93 -8.90 17.49 10.14
C ASP A 93 -9.36 16.35 9.21
N CYS A 94 -8.74 15.19 9.37
CA CYS A 94 -9.10 14.02 8.59
C CYS A 94 -9.01 12.74 9.43
N THR A 95 -9.72 11.72 8.97
CA THR A 95 -9.61 10.34 9.45
C THR A 95 -9.23 9.44 8.28
N SER A 96 -8.50 8.38 8.57
CA SER A 96 -8.14 7.40 7.55
C SER A 96 -8.22 6.00 8.16
N THR A 97 -8.70 5.05 7.36
CA THR A 97 -8.69 3.62 7.70
C THR A 97 -7.81 2.88 6.69
N VAL A 98 -6.85 2.13 7.18
CA VAL A 98 -5.94 1.30 6.38
C VAL A 98 -6.24 -0.16 6.66
N THR A 99 -6.65 -0.91 5.64
CA THR A 99 -7.04 -2.31 5.75
C THR A 99 -6.20 -3.19 4.81
N PRO A 100 -5.45 -4.17 5.31
CA PRO A 100 -4.81 -5.19 4.47
C PRO A 100 -5.87 -6.01 3.72
N ILE A 101 -5.64 -6.25 2.44
CA ILE A 101 -6.51 -7.06 1.58
C ILE A 101 -5.67 -8.05 0.77
N MET A 102 -6.33 -9.08 0.20
CA MET A 102 -5.70 -10.12 -0.63
C MET A 102 -4.48 -10.75 0.04
N ASP A 103 -4.66 -11.23 1.27
CA ASP A 103 -3.61 -11.86 2.08
C ASP A 103 -2.36 -10.98 2.25
N GLY A 104 -2.55 -9.68 2.45
CA GLY A 104 -1.49 -8.71 2.66
C GLY A 104 -0.73 -8.27 1.40
N ARG A 105 -1.20 -8.62 0.21
CA ARG A 105 -0.61 -8.14 -1.06
C ARG A 105 -0.82 -6.67 -1.30
N TYR A 106 -1.94 -6.16 -0.80
CA TYR A 106 -2.36 -4.76 -0.95
C TYR A 106 -2.91 -4.23 0.36
N ILE A 107 -3.00 -2.91 0.44
CA ILE A 107 -3.84 -2.22 1.42
C ILE A 107 -4.94 -1.44 0.70
N LYS A 108 -6.13 -1.41 1.31
CA LYS A 108 -7.19 -0.46 1.00
C LYS A 108 -7.08 0.70 1.97
N VAL A 109 -7.09 1.92 1.47
CA VAL A 109 -7.11 3.14 2.26
C VAL A 109 -8.42 3.86 2.01
N GLU A 110 -9.10 4.28 3.06
CA GLU A 110 -10.28 5.15 3.02
C GLU A 110 -9.98 6.40 3.85
N MET A 111 -10.30 7.56 3.31
CA MET A 111 -10.05 8.85 3.97
C MET A 111 -11.32 9.70 3.96
N LYS A 112 -11.60 10.35 5.11
CA LYS A 112 -12.68 11.33 5.26
C LYS A 112 -12.13 12.57 5.90
N GLY A 113 -12.67 13.72 5.51
CA GLY A 113 -12.29 15.02 6.04
C GLY A 113 -13.11 16.12 5.40
N ASP A 114 -12.58 17.33 5.45
CA ASP A 114 -13.13 18.47 4.73
C ASP A 114 -12.11 19.03 3.76
N MET A 115 -12.57 19.41 2.58
CA MET A 115 -11.77 20.18 1.63
C MET A 115 -12.18 21.64 1.73
N PRO A 116 -11.31 22.53 2.27
CA PRO A 116 -11.64 23.92 2.47
C PRO A 116 -12.15 24.58 1.19
N GLY A 117 -13.34 25.18 1.24
CA GLY A 117 -13.99 25.80 0.10
C GLY A 117 -14.75 24.85 -0.83
N MET A 118 -14.65 23.54 -0.64
CA MET A 118 -15.33 22.53 -1.49
C MET A 118 -16.23 21.57 -0.70
N GLY A 119 -16.17 21.59 0.65
CA GLY A 119 -17.02 20.80 1.53
C GLY A 119 -16.48 19.41 1.89
N PRO A 120 -17.34 18.49 2.34
CA PRO A 120 -16.94 17.17 2.82
C PRO A 120 -16.17 16.38 1.76
N TYR A 121 -15.04 15.82 2.18
CA TYR A 121 -14.18 14.98 1.36
C TYR A 121 -14.29 13.51 1.79
N HIS A 122 -14.46 12.64 0.80
CA HIS A 122 -14.34 11.20 0.97
C HIS A 122 -13.59 10.62 -0.22
N GLY A 123 -12.46 10.00 0.05
CA GLY A 123 -11.65 9.33 -0.95
C GLY A 123 -11.22 7.96 -0.49
N GLY A 124 -10.81 7.15 -1.43
CA GLY A 124 -10.29 5.81 -1.16
C GLY A 124 -9.47 5.26 -2.31
N GLY A 125 -8.61 4.32 -1.99
CA GLY A 125 -7.74 3.73 -2.98
C GLY A 125 -7.13 2.41 -2.56
N ILE A 126 -6.49 1.77 -3.50
CA ILE A 126 -5.73 0.54 -3.30
C ILE A 126 -4.26 0.85 -3.56
N TYR A 127 -3.42 0.38 -2.65
CA TYR A 127 -1.97 0.54 -2.69
C TYR A 127 -1.31 -0.83 -2.65
N GLY A 128 -0.27 -1.00 -3.43
CA GLY A 128 0.49 -2.24 -3.50
C GLY A 128 1.95 -2.00 -3.86
N TYR A 129 2.71 -3.08 -3.88
CA TYR A 129 4.06 -3.09 -4.44
C TYR A 129 4.13 -4.17 -5.50
N ASP A 130 4.46 -3.78 -6.72
CA ASP A 130 4.65 -4.69 -7.84
C ASP A 130 6.05 -5.30 -7.80
N ASN A 131 6.11 -6.61 -7.53
CA ASN A 131 7.35 -7.37 -7.48
C ASN A 131 8.08 -7.44 -8.83
N VAL A 132 7.40 -7.18 -9.94
CA VAL A 132 7.97 -7.21 -11.29
C VAL A 132 8.63 -5.88 -11.63
N SER A 133 7.87 -4.79 -11.58
CA SER A 133 8.38 -3.44 -11.87
C SER A 133 9.22 -2.85 -10.72
N LYS A 134 9.18 -3.47 -9.52
CA LYS A 134 9.86 -3.00 -8.30
C LYS A 134 9.42 -1.60 -7.86
N LYS A 135 8.13 -1.29 -8.05
CA LYS A 135 7.55 0.00 -7.70
C LYS A 135 6.37 -0.16 -6.77
N PHE A 136 6.14 0.83 -5.93
CA PHE A 136 4.85 1.01 -5.28
C PHE A 136 3.86 1.55 -6.32
N VAL A 137 2.65 1.02 -6.32
CA VAL A 137 1.58 1.37 -7.25
C VAL A 137 0.30 1.63 -6.49
N SER A 138 -0.50 2.59 -6.98
CA SER A 138 -1.77 2.90 -6.36
C SER A 138 -2.82 3.37 -7.36
N SER A 139 -4.07 3.22 -6.98
CA SER A 139 -5.21 3.91 -7.60
C SER A 139 -5.95 4.68 -6.52
N TRP A 140 -6.51 5.85 -6.87
CA TRP A 140 -7.29 6.68 -5.96
C TRP A 140 -8.53 7.23 -6.64
N ILE A 141 -9.64 7.24 -5.91
CA ILE A 141 -10.90 7.86 -6.29
C ILE A 141 -11.41 8.72 -5.14
N ASP A 142 -12.19 9.74 -5.43
CA ASP A 142 -12.82 10.59 -4.44
C ASP A 142 -14.16 11.15 -4.91
N ASN A 143 -14.89 11.80 -3.99
CA ASN A 143 -16.19 12.38 -4.27
C ASN A 143 -16.14 13.77 -4.94
N HIS A 144 -14.95 14.29 -5.24
CA HIS A 144 -14.76 15.57 -5.93
C HIS A 144 -14.36 15.40 -7.40
N SER A 145 -14.13 14.15 -7.84
CA SER A 145 -13.78 13.83 -9.23
C SER A 145 -14.53 12.60 -9.73
N THR A 146 -14.54 12.40 -11.05
CA THR A 146 -15.06 11.17 -11.68
C THR A 146 -13.93 10.34 -12.32
N GLY A 147 -12.69 10.81 -12.22
CA GLY A 147 -11.53 10.13 -12.73
C GLY A 147 -10.90 9.20 -11.70
N ILE A 148 -10.10 8.26 -12.17
CA ILE A 148 -9.23 7.44 -11.32
C ILE A 148 -7.82 7.99 -11.45
N MET A 149 -7.23 8.41 -10.32
CA MET A 149 -5.82 8.80 -10.29
C MET A 149 -4.95 7.55 -10.14
N GLN A 150 -3.93 7.44 -10.98
CA GLN A 150 -2.93 6.38 -10.89
C GLN A 150 -1.65 6.95 -10.28
N GLY A 151 -1.10 6.25 -9.30
CA GLY A 151 0.10 6.66 -8.59
C GLY A 151 1.22 5.64 -8.69
N GLU A 152 2.43 6.13 -8.84
CA GLU A 152 3.67 5.37 -8.61
C GLU A 152 4.39 5.96 -7.40
N GLY A 153 5.00 5.09 -6.59
CA GLY A 153 5.69 5.50 -5.37
C GLY A 153 7.09 4.93 -5.27
N GLU A 154 7.95 5.67 -4.60
CA GLU A 154 9.33 5.26 -4.30
C GLU A 154 9.63 5.46 -2.82
N LEU A 155 10.46 4.55 -2.26
CA LEU A 155 10.96 4.70 -0.89
C LEU A 155 11.91 5.89 -0.80
N THR A 156 11.68 6.73 0.20
CA THR A 156 12.51 7.89 0.54
C THR A 156 12.88 7.88 2.02
N ASP A 157 13.69 8.84 2.47
CA ASP A 157 14.11 8.99 3.87
C ASP A 157 14.68 7.69 4.48
N ASN A 158 15.57 7.03 3.75
CA ASN A 158 16.17 5.75 4.16
C ASN A 158 15.11 4.65 4.46
N GLY A 159 14.05 4.60 3.68
CA GLY A 159 12.99 3.61 3.79
C GLY A 159 11.92 3.93 4.83
N LYS A 160 11.87 5.16 5.36
CA LYS A 160 10.87 5.59 6.34
C LYS A 160 9.60 6.18 5.72
N SER A 161 9.68 6.61 4.46
CA SER A 161 8.58 7.26 3.76
C SER A 161 8.44 6.71 2.35
N ILE A 162 7.24 6.82 1.78
CA ILE A 162 6.98 6.57 0.37
C ILE A 162 6.53 7.89 -0.23
N THR A 163 7.25 8.37 -1.24
CA THR A 163 6.84 9.54 -2.03
C THR A 163 6.05 9.06 -3.23
N TRP A 164 4.85 9.61 -3.42
CA TRP A 164 3.94 9.24 -4.49
C TRP A 164 3.88 10.32 -5.57
N GLU A 165 3.87 9.91 -6.81
CA GLU A 165 3.57 10.74 -7.97
C GLU A 165 2.26 10.26 -8.61
N TYR A 166 1.27 11.14 -8.69
CA TYR A 166 -0.03 10.82 -9.29
C TYR A 166 -0.21 11.47 -10.64
N LYS A 167 -0.87 10.75 -11.55
CA LYS A 167 -1.32 11.25 -12.85
C LYS A 167 -2.83 11.36 -12.83
N ALA A 168 -3.32 12.56 -13.11
CA ALA A 168 -4.73 12.86 -13.24
C ALA A 168 -4.94 13.90 -14.35
N THR A 169 -6.08 13.82 -15.05
CA THR A 169 -6.43 14.83 -16.04
C THR A 169 -6.94 16.08 -15.33
N CYS A 170 -6.29 17.21 -15.56
CA CYS A 170 -6.72 18.48 -15.01
C CYS A 170 -8.02 18.95 -15.68
N PRO A 171 -9.10 19.24 -14.96
CA PRO A 171 -10.38 19.66 -15.56
C PRO A 171 -10.29 21.02 -16.27
N ILE A 172 -9.34 21.87 -15.87
CA ILE A 172 -9.16 23.21 -16.43
C ILE A 172 -8.36 23.13 -17.75
N THR A 173 -7.22 22.44 -17.73
CA THR A 173 -6.31 22.37 -18.88
C THR A 173 -6.58 21.19 -19.81
N LYS A 174 -7.37 20.22 -19.35
CA LYS A 174 -7.68 18.95 -20.05
C LYS A 174 -6.44 18.15 -20.47
N LYS A 175 -5.37 18.32 -19.71
CA LYS A 175 -4.09 17.62 -19.89
C LYS A 175 -3.75 16.86 -18.62
#